data_e107fe2ba2a51f06d9a0d59b957755e3
#
_entry.id   e107fe2ba2a51f06d9a0d59b957755e3
#
_cell.length_a   1.000
_cell.length_b   1.000
_cell.length_c   1.000
_cell.angle_alpha   90.00
_cell.angle_beta   90.00
_cell.angle_gamma   90.00
#
_symmetry.space_group_name_H-M   'P 1'
#
loop_
_entity.id
_entity.type
_entity.pdbx_description
1 polymer ?
#
loop_
_entity_poly.entity_id
_entity_poly.type
_entity_poly.pdbx_seq_one_letter_code
_entity_poly.pdbx_strand_id
1 'polypeptide(L)'
;MELKQFIQAAQKYGMEVYYPKKTWECYEILYQGSSIIGYRLKGGARSHNELFDYAILYPCNLMDDNQYYNGKVLYDIEEVETYLKSYIKRTKQLKYQESLNNIEKDF
;
A
#
# COMPACT_ATOMS: atom_id res chain seq x y z
N MET A 1 -6.84 -13.89 1.87
CA MET A 1 -6.86 -12.69 2.73
C MET A 1 -8.29 -12.24 2.92
N GLU A 2 -8.61 -11.72 4.08
CA GLU A 2 -9.92 -11.18 4.41
C GLU A 2 -9.86 -9.66 4.55
N LEU A 3 -10.97 -8.98 4.25
CA LEU A 3 -11.05 -7.52 4.38
C LEU A 3 -10.70 -7.04 5.79
N LYS A 4 -11.17 -7.76 6.82
CA LYS A 4 -10.86 -7.44 8.21
C LYS A 4 -9.35 -7.42 8.48
N GLN A 5 -8.63 -8.40 7.94
CA GLN A 5 -7.17 -8.47 8.06
C GLN A 5 -6.50 -7.26 7.39
N PHE A 6 -6.98 -6.87 6.22
CA PHE A 6 -6.47 -5.72 5.47
C PHE A 6 -6.63 -4.43 6.28
N ILE A 7 -7.83 -4.21 6.84
CA ILE A 7 -8.12 -3.03 7.66
C ILE A 7 -7.25 -3.02 8.93
N GLN A 8 -7.13 -4.18 9.60
CA GLN A 8 -6.32 -4.31 10.81
C GLN A 8 -4.83 -4.04 10.52
N ALA A 9 -4.33 -4.48 9.37
CA ALA A 9 -2.95 -4.21 8.97
C ALA A 9 -2.70 -2.71 8.82
N ALA A 10 -3.62 -1.99 8.17
CA ALA A 10 -3.51 -0.54 8.05
C ALA A 10 -3.45 0.13 9.44
N GLN A 11 -4.34 -0.25 10.34
CA GLN A 11 -4.40 0.29 11.69
C GLN A 11 -3.12 -0.01 12.48
N LYS A 12 -2.60 -1.22 12.34
CA LYS A 12 -1.37 -1.65 13.00
C LYS A 12 -0.18 -0.77 12.65
N TYR A 13 -0.11 -0.31 11.41
CA TYR A 13 0.99 0.54 10.94
C TYR A 13 0.65 2.03 10.91
N GLY A 14 -0.45 2.42 11.55
CA GLY A 14 -0.85 3.82 11.65
C GLY A 14 -1.29 4.46 10.34
N MET A 15 -1.78 3.65 9.41
CA MET A 15 -2.25 4.12 8.11
C MET A 15 -3.75 4.28 8.08
N GLU A 16 -4.25 5.13 7.18
CA GLU A 16 -5.68 5.35 6.99
C GLU A 16 -6.25 4.34 6.01
N VAL A 17 -7.55 4.06 6.17
CA VAL A 17 -8.30 3.22 5.23
C VAL A 17 -9.39 4.05 4.58
N TYR A 18 -9.42 4.05 3.25
CA TYR A 18 -10.52 4.62 2.49
C TYR A 18 -11.61 3.56 2.33
N TYR A 19 -12.84 3.92 2.71
CA TYR A 19 -14.02 3.07 2.57
C TYR A 19 -14.77 3.46 1.31
N PRO A 20 -15.03 2.52 0.38
CA PRO A 20 -15.67 2.86 -0.88
C PRO A 20 -17.08 3.41 -0.67
N LYS A 21 -17.42 4.45 -1.40
CA LYS A 21 -18.75 5.09 -1.40
C LYS A 21 -19.58 4.71 -2.62
N LYS A 22 -18.93 4.18 -3.65
CA LYS A 22 -19.53 3.83 -4.93
C LYS A 22 -19.15 2.39 -5.30
N THR A 23 -19.97 1.74 -6.10
CA THR A 23 -19.81 0.32 -6.43
C THR A 23 -18.53 -0.01 -7.21
N TRP A 24 -17.96 0.96 -7.91
CA TRP A 24 -16.73 0.76 -8.68
C TRP A 24 -15.46 1.11 -7.88
N GLU A 25 -15.62 1.64 -6.68
CA GLU A 25 -14.49 1.94 -5.80
C GLU A 25 -14.09 0.70 -5.02
N CYS A 26 -12.86 0.70 -4.52
CA CYS A 26 -12.35 -0.35 -3.65
C CYS A 26 -11.85 0.24 -2.32
N TYR A 27 -11.68 -0.61 -1.32
CA TYR A 27 -11.00 -0.22 -0.09
C TYR A 27 -9.55 0.07 -0.41
N GLU A 28 -9.00 1.11 0.18
CA GLU A 28 -7.61 1.50 -0.06
C GLU A 28 -6.90 1.81 1.25
N ILE A 29 -5.62 1.48 1.33
CA ILE A 29 -4.75 1.94 2.40
C ILE A 29 -4.04 3.20 1.93
N LEU A 30 -4.11 4.25 2.75
CA LEU A 30 -3.45 5.53 2.46
C LEU A 30 -2.35 5.78 3.50
N TYR A 31 -1.24 6.30 3.02
CA TYR A 31 -0.15 6.76 3.87
C TYR A 31 0.16 8.20 3.51
N GLN A 32 -0.03 9.09 4.49
CA GLN A 32 0.18 10.54 4.31
C GLN A 32 -0.58 11.11 3.09
N GLY A 33 -1.84 10.67 2.94
CA GLY A 33 -2.72 11.14 1.89
C GLY A 33 -2.60 10.47 0.53
N SER A 34 -1.65 9.55 0.37
CA SER A 34 -1.45 8.82 -0.88
C SER A 34 -1.94 7.39 -0.78
N SER A 35 -2.77 6.96 -1.72
CA SER A 35 -3.23 5.58 -1.82
C SER A 35 -2.08 4.68 -2.27
N ILE A 36 -1.78 3.64 -1.51
CA ILE A 36 -0.64 2.76 -1.78
C ILE A 36 -1.06 1.33 -2.12
N ILE A 37 -2.17 0.85 -1.59
CA ILE A 37 -2.69 -0.50 -1.84
C ILE A 37 -4.20 -0.42 -2.00
N GLY A 38 -4.75 -1.11 -3.00
CA GLY A 38 -6.19 -1.31 -3.17
C GLY A 38 -6.60 -2.74 -2.83
N TYR A 39 -7.75 -2.91 -2.20
CA TYR A 39 -8.31 -4.21 -1.86
C TYR A 39 -9.48 -4.54 -2.79
N ARG A 40 -9.45 -5.73 -3.39
CA ARG A 40 -10.48 -6.22 -4.29
C ARG A 40 -11.20 -7.39 -3.67
N LEU A 41 -12.52 -7.26 -3.56
CA LEU A 41 -13.36 -8.35 -3.07
C LEU A 41 -13.56 -9.42 -4.14
N LYS A 42 -13.68 -10.67 -3.70
CA LYS A 42 -14.03 -11.79 -4.55
C LYS A 42 -15.33 -11.48 -5.29
N GLY A 43 -15.33 -11.73 -6.60
CA GLY A 43 -16.53 -11.49 -7.43
C GLY A 43 -16.76 -10.03 -7.78
N GLY A 44 -15.78 -9.15 -7.58
CA GLY A 44 -15.86 -7.77 -8.03
C GLY A 44 -16.08 -7.68 -9.54
N ALA A 45 -16.84 -6.66 -9.97
CA ALA A 45 -17.45 -6.57 -11.31
C ALA A 45 -16.49 -6.58 -12.51
N ARG A 46 -15.18 -6.57 -12.28
CA ARG A 46 -14.18 -6.53 -13.35
C ARG A 46 -13.12 -7.61 -13.24
N SER A 47 -13.29 -8.54 -12.33
CA SER A 47 -12.30 -9.57 -12.14
C SER A 47 -12.65 -10.80 -12.94
N HIS A 48 -11.74 -11.19 -13.80
CA HIS A 48 -11.83 -12.44 -14.52
C HIS A 48 -11.33 -13.56 -13.61
N ASN A 49 -12.23 -14.45 -13.18
CA ASN A 49 -11.89 -15.69 -12.45
C ASN A 49 -11.21 -15.50 -11.09
N GLU A 50 -11.51 -14.43 -10.36
CA GLU A 50 -10.99 -14.28 -9.03
C GLU A 50 -11.75 -15.16 -8.04
N LEU A 51 -11.06 -16.15 -7.52
CA LEU A 51 -11.59 -17.06 -6.52
C LEU A 51 -11.44 -16.50 -5.10
N PHE A 52 -10.52 -15.57 -4.91
CA PHE A 52 -10.14 -15.07 -3.60
C PHE A 52 -10.05 -13.55 -3.60
N ASP A 53 -10.27 -12.95 -2.44
CA ASP A 53 -9.95 -11.54 -2.21
C ASP A 53 -8.46 -11.32 -2.37
N TYR A 54 -8.08 -10.18 -2.92
CA TYR A 54 -6.67 -9.85 -3.12
C TYR A 54 -6.43 -8.34 -2.98
N ALA A 55 -5.19 -7.98 -2.75
CA ALA A 55 -4.73 -6.61 -2.77
C ALA A 55 -3.87 -6.34 -4.00
N ILE A 56 -3.88 -5.10 -4.48
CA ILE A 56 -3.06 -4.69 -5.61
C ILE A 56 -2.23 -3.47 -5.22
N LEU A 57 -0.94 -3.50 -5.54
CA LEU A 57 -0.04 -2.38 -5.26
C LEU A 57 -0.24 -1.29 -6.30
N TYR A 58 -0.43 -0.05 -5.83
CA TYR A 58 -0.52 1.10 -6.71
C TYR A 58 0.87 1.59 -7.14
N PRO A 59 0.97 2.24 -8.31
CA PRO A 59 2.24 2.78 -8.78
C PRO A 59 2.88 3.72 -7.75
N CYS A 60 4.16 3.48 -7.46
CA CYS A 60 4.87 4.25 -6.46
C CYS A 60 6.36 4.33 -6.82
N ASN A 61 6.89 5.55 -6.92
CA ASN A 61 8.30 5.78 -7.23
C ASN A 61 9.23 5.48 -6.05
N LEU A 62 8.68 5.37 -4.82
CA LEU A 62 9.47 5.08 -3.63
C LEU A 62 9.95 3.65 -3.58
N MET A 63 9.18 2.73 -4.18
CA MET A 63 9.43 1.29 -4.11
C MET A 63 9.87 0.78 -5.48
N ASP A 64 10.89 1.44 -6.05
CA ASP A 64 11.41 1.11 -7.37
C ASP A 64 12.53 0.06 -7.25
N ASP A 65 12.19 -1.07 -6.67
CA ASP A 65 13.07 -2.23 -6.66
C ASP A 65 12.33 -3.47 -7.17
N ASN A 66 13.10 -4.54 -7.38
CA ASN A 66 12.56 -5.77 -7.95
C ASN A 66 11.61 -6.55 -7.01
N GLN A 67 11.52 -6.16 -5.73
CA GLN A 67 10.64 -6.83 -4.77
C GLN A 67 9.19 -6.37 -4.90
N TYR A 68 8.98 -5.10 -5.19
CA TYR A 68 7.65 -4.52 -5.17
C TYR A 68 7.31 -3.92 -6.52
N TYR A 69 6.89 -4.79 -7.40
CA TYR A 69 6.48 -4.40 -8.73
C TYR A 69 5.13 -3.67 -8.68
N ASN A 70 5.06 -2.51 -9.32
CA ASN A 70 3.82 -1.74 -9.44
C ASN A 70 2.74 -2.58 -10.12
N GLY A 71 1.57 -2.66 -9.50
CA GLY A 71 0.48 -3.49 -9.98
C GLY A 71 0.57 -4.95 -9.53
N LYS A 72 1.54 -5.29 -8.70
CA LYS A 72 1.65 -6.64 -8.13
C LYS A 72 0.41 -6.99 -7.31
N VAL A 73 -0.10 -8.19 -7.51
CA VAL A 73 -1.24 -8.72 -6.76
C VAL A 73 -0.74 -9.49 -5.55
N LEU A 74 -1.32 -9.20 -4.37
CA LEU A 74 -1.01 -9.87 -3.12
C LEU A 74 -2.23 -10.63 -2.62
N TYR A 75 -2.06 -11.91 -2.35
CA TYR A 75 -3.14 -12.76 -1.84
C TYR A 75 -3.07 -12.97 -0.34
N ASP A 76 -1.89 -12.87 0.25
CA ASP A 76 -1.67 -13.13 1.67
C ASP A 76 -1.50 -11.84 2.45
N ILE A 77 -2.10 -11.79 3.65
CA ILE A 77 -1.97 -10.62 4.53
C ILE A 77 -0.51 -10.38 4.94
N GLU A 78 0.28 -11.42 5.05
CA GLU A 78 1.69 -11.30 5.39
C GLU A 78 2.47 -10.52 4.35
N GLU A 79 2.16 -10.69 3.06
CA GLU A 79 2.74 -9.91 1.98
C GLU A 79 2.35 -8.44 2.09
N VAL A 80 1.10 -8.16 2.44
CA VAL A 80 0.61 -6.79 2.66
C VAL A 80 1.37 -6.14 3.80
N GLU A 81 1.48 -6.81 4.94
CA GLU A 81 2.21 -6.28 6.09
C GLU A 81 3.68 -6.02 5.78
N THR A 82 4.32 -6.92 5.06
CA THR A 82 5.72 -6.76 4.62
C THR A 82 5.86 -5.51 3.76
N TYR A 83 4.94 -5.30 2.83
CA TYR A 83 4.94 -4.11 1.98
C TYR A 83 4.75 -2.83 2.80
N LEU A 84 3.80 -2.81 3.73
CA LEU A 84 3.55 -1.65 4.58
C LEU A 84 4.78 -1.27 5.41
N LYS A 85 5.44 -2.26 6.00
CA LYS A 85 6.69 -2.03 6.75
C LYS A 85 7.77 -1.43 5.86
N SER A 86 7.95 -1.99 4.68
CA SER A 86 8.96 -1.54 3.72
C SER A 86 8.67 -0.12 3.23
N TYR A 87 7.40 0.20 3.01
CA TYR A 87 6.97 1.54 2.59
C TYR A 87 7.31 2.59 3.65
N ILE A 88 6.97 2.32 4.91
CA ILE A 88 7.29 3.22 6.03
C ILE A 88 8.80 3.42 6.15
N LYS A 89 9.56 2.34 6.12
CA LYS A 89 11.01 2.38 6.21
C LYS A 89 11.61 3.22 5.08
N ARG A 90 11.15 3.02 3.86
CA ARG A 90 11.64 3.77 2.70
C ARG A 90 11.33 5.25 2.81
N THR A 91 10.13 5.60 3.25
CA THR A 91 9.73 6.99 3.45
C THR A 91 10.63 7.68 4.48
N LYS A 92 10.92 7.00 5.59
CA LYS A 92 11.80 7.53 6.64
C LYS A 92 13.22 7.73 6.14
N GLN A 93 13.73 6.78 5.35
CA GLN A 93 15.07 6.89 4.77
C GLN A 93 15.19 8.10 3.84
N LEU A 94 14.19 8.35 3.01
CA LEU A 94 14.17 9.49 2.11
C LEU A 94 14.11 10.82 2.85
N LYS A 95 13.31 10.90 3.90
CA LYS A 95 13.25 12.10 4.75
C LYS A 95 14.59 12.38 5.42
N TYR A 96 15.25 11.35 5.89
CA TYR A 96 16.57 11.48 6.51
C TYR A 96 17.60 12.00 5.49
N GLN A 97 17.60 11.47 4.28
CA GLN A 97 18.49 11.93 3.20
C GLN A 97 18.23 13.39 2.82
N GLU A 98 16.97 13.80 2.74
CA GLU A 98 16.62 15.20 2.49
C GLU A 98 17.14 16.12 3.58
N SER A 99 17.01 15.73 4.84
CA SER A 99 17.53 16.49 5.98
C SER A 99 19.04 16.65 5.91
N LEU A 100 19.77 15.59 5.58
CA LEU A 100 21.22 15.65 5.40
C LEU A 100 21.62 16.55 4.25
N ASN A 101 20.94 16.47 3.13
CA ASN A 101 21.21 17.32 1.98
C ASN A 101 20.97 18.80 2.29
N ASN A 102 19.94 19.11 3.05
CA ASN A 102 19.65 20.48 3.47
C ASN A 102 20.74 21.02 4.42
N ILE A 103 21.23 20.18 5.33
CA ILE A 103 22.33 20.56 6.24
C ILE A 103 23.60 20.83 5.42
N GLU A 104 23.92 19.99 4.47
CA GLU A 104 25.10 20.17 3.59
C GLU A 104 25.03 21.45 2.76
N LYS A 105 23.83 21.84 2.31
CA LYS A 105 23.63 23.06 1.54
C LYS A 105 23.82 24.34 2.36
N ASP A 106 23.58 24.29 3.66
CA ASP A 106 23.72 25.42 4.55
C ASP A 106 25.17 25.66 4.99
N PHE A 107 26.05 24.78 4.64
CA PHE A 107 27.47 24.88 4.85
C PHE A 107 28.22 25.13 3.53
#